data_62463d060a027945a61da94c80b20ae2
#
_entry.id   62463d060a027945a61da94c80b20ae2
#
_cell.length_a   1.000
_cell.length_b   1.000
_cell.length_c   1.000
_cell.angle_alpha   90.00
_cell.angle_beta   90.00
_cell.angle_gamma   90.00
#
_symmetry.space_group_name_H-M   'P 1'
#
loop_
_entity.id
_entity.type
_entity.pdbx_description
1 polymer ?
#
loop_
_entity_poly.entity_id
_entity_poly.type
_entity_poly.pdbx_seq_one_letter_code
_entity_poly.pdbx_strand_id
1 'polypeptide(L)'
;MRHFSHVRVLFARLITDRYSSSRLWHGEDARTNGAIVKAVIPAAGLGTRFLPATKAVPKELLPVQGLPVIQQVVEEALAVDGVNGVVIVNSHEKPAIEQHFAKDNALEQTLESRGKDALASSVKHAAELPVSFVYQDEALGLGHAVLQAEPEMDGEPFLILLGDYFVPGHDMCRRMKAVSDEHNGASVIAVAAVPEDQVSRYGIIAGECISGDAAEEPGAVWRISGLVEKPQPEDAPSHLFIVGRYLLSPRIMDLLATQEPGAGNEIQLTDAMVRLLDTEEMYALVVDVDEGRDTGTPAAWAGVCARAALEDPSTREAFIEALGDAAK
;
A
#
# COMPACT_ATOMS: atom_id res chain seq x y z
N MET A 1 37.11 0.72 17.70
CA MET A 1 36.10 1.22 18.63
C MET A 1 35.49 2.61 18.26
N ARG A 2 36.06 3.36 17.35
CA ARG A 2 35.51 4.71 16.95
C ARG A 2 34.45 4.64 15.84
N HIS A 3 34.35 3.56 15.07
CA HIS A 3 33.39 3.42 13.96
C HIS A 3 31.94 3.13 14.39
N PHE A 4 31.72 2.51 15.56
CA PHE A 4 30.37 2.19 16.04
C PHE A 4 29.59 3.37 16.61
N SER A 5 30.24 4.49 16.95
CA SER A 5 29.56 5.67 17.50
C SER A 5 28.84 6.51 16.43
N HIS A 6 29.33 6.52 15.18
CA HIS A 6 28.73 7.29 14.08
C HIS A 6 27.41 6.69 13.57
N VAL A 7 27.32 5.35 13.52
CA VAL A 7 26.09 4.65 13.09
C VAL A 7 24.92 4.90 14.07
N ARG A 8 25.22 5.00 15.39
CA ARG A 8 24.19 5.27 16.42
C ARG A 8 23.59 6.68 16.34
N VAL A 9 24.39 7.68 15.94
CA VAL A 9 23.92 9.07 15.82
C VAL A 9 23.10 9.26 14.53
N LEU A 10 23.45 8.52 13.46
CA LEU A 10 22.74 8.57 12.18
C LEU A 10 21.32 8.00 12.28
N PHE A 11 21.12 6.85 12.96
CA PHE A 11 19.78 6.27 13.14
C PHE A 11 18.82 7.19 13.91
N ALA A 12 19.33 7.90 14.91
CA ALA A 12 18.50 8.85 15.68
C ALA A 12 18.10 10.08 14.84
N ARG A 13 18.93 10.54 13.90
CA ARG A 13 18.61 11.66 13.00
C ARG A 13 17.55 11.30 11.96
N LEU A 14 17.59 10.09 11.39
CA LEU A 14 16.61 9.58 10.43
C LEU A 14 15.17 9.65 10.97
N ILE A 15 15.00 9.32 12.24
CA ILE A 15 13.70 9.34 12.90
C ILE A 15 13.28 10.80 13.17
N THR A 16 14.18 11.65 13.62
CA THR A 16 13.87 13.04 13.99
C THR A 16 13.46 13.91 12.79
N ASP A 17 14.12 13.77 11.64
CA ASP A 17 13.82 14.55 10.45
C ASP A 17 12.52 14.14 9.77
N ARG A 18 12.14 12.87 9.87
CA ARG A 18 10.87 12.35 9.33
C ARG A 18 9.65 12.80 10.10
N TYR A 19 9.75 12.91 11.43
CA TYR A 19 8.62 13.32 12.29
C TYR A 19 8.59 14.83 12.58
N SER A 20 9.64 15.59 12.28
CA SER A 20 9.64 17.05 12.45
C SER A 20 8.86 17.81 11.37
N SER A 21 8.56 17.18 10.24
CA SER A 21 7.79 17.75 9.13
C SER A 21 6.35 17.23 9.02
N SER A 22 5.91 16.33 9.91
CA SER A 22 4.54 15.87 9.94
C SER A 22 3.62 17.02 10.34
N ARG A 23 2.78 17.49 9.40
CA ARG A 23 1.62 18.31 9.74
C ARG A 23 0.75 17.50 10.69
N LEU A 24 0.55 18.01 11.89
CA LEU A 24 -0.38 17.47 12.85
C LEU A 24 -1.75 17.31 12.17
N TRP A 25 -2.22 16.08 12.15
CA TRP A 25 -3.57 15.76 11.69
C TRP A 25 -4.58 16.47 12.59
N HIS A 26 -5.32 17.43 12.05
CA HIS A 26 -6.46 18.08 12.69
C HIS A 26 -7.72 17.57 11.99
N GLY A 27 -8.36 16.57 12.60
CA GLY A 27 -9.68 16.12 12.18
C GLY A 27 -10.72 17.22 12.44
N GLU A 28 -11.18 17.89 11.38
CA GLU A 28 -12.41 18.66 11.41
C GLU A 28 -13.42 18.02 10.45
N ASP A 29 -14.59 17.70 11.00
CA ASP A 29 -15.74 17.16 10.31
C ASP A 29 -16.20 18.05 9.16
N ALA A 30 -15.94 17.62 7.94
CA ALA A 30 -16.66 18.10 6.77
C ALA A 30 -17.10 16.87 5.95
N ARG A 31 -18.27 16.30 6.26
CA ARG A 31 -18.94 15.32 5.43
C ARG A 31 -19.42 16.02 4.14
N THR A 32 -18.59 15.97 3.10
CA THR A 32 -19.03 16.28 1.75
C THR A 32 -19.41 14.97 1.09
N ASN A 33 -20.59 14.88 0.50
CA ASN A 33 -21.04 13.72 -0.28
C ASN A 33 -19.95 13.32 -1.28
N GLY A 34 -19.48 12.06 -1.22
CA GLY A 34 -18.41 11.54 -2.06
C GLY A 34 -16.99 11.73 -1.48
N ALA A 35 -16.83 12.16 -0.22
CA ALA A 35 -15.52 12.22 0.42
C ALA A 35 -15.01 10.80 0.74
N ILE A 36 -13.77 10.50 0.33
CA ILE A 36 -13.08 9.29 0.78
C ILE A 36 -12.82 9.45 2.28
N VAL A 37 -13.37 8.58 3.09
CA VAL A 37 -13.21 8.66 4.55
C VAL A 37 -12.37 7.53 5.14
N LYS A 38 -12.25 6.40 4.43
CA LYS A 38 -11.52 5.22 4.91
C LYS A 38 -10.63 4.59 3.85
N ALA A 39 -9.65 3.85 4.32
CA ALA A 39 -8.83 2.97 3.50
C ALA A 39 -8.85 1.54 4.05
N VAL A 40 -8.74 0.55 3.18
CA VAL A 40 -8.65 -0.88 3.51
C VAL A 40 -7.28 -1.40 3.11
N ILE A 41 -6.59 -2.07 4.04
CA ILE A 41 -5.29 -2.70 3.78
C ILE A 41 -5.42 -4.21 4.01
N PRO A 42 -5.52 -5.02 2.95
CA PRO A 42 -5.47 -6.47 3.06
C PRO A 42 -4.09 -6.94 3.53
N ALA A 43 -4.03 -7.62 4.68
CA ALA A 43 -2.80 -8.12 5.30
C ALA A 43 -2.92 -9.57 5.83
N ALA A 44 -4.03 -10.28 5.56
CA ALA A 44 -4.28 -11.61 6.10
C ALA A 44 -3.46 -12.74 5.43
N GLY A 45 -2.87 -12.50 4.25
CA GLY A 45 -2.16 -13.53 3.48
C GLY A 45 -0.98 -14.18 4.21
N LEU A 46 -0.76 -15.48 4.04
CA LEU A 46 0.22 -16.31 4.76
C LEU A 46 1.70 -15.95 4.52
N GLY A 47 2.01 -15.16 3.51
CA GLY A 47 3.39 -14.75 3.22
C GLY A 47 4.32 -15.91 2.85
N THR A 48 3.81 -16.95 2.19
CA THR A 48 4.53 -18.22 1.90
C THR A 48 5.86 -18.06 1.19
N ARG A 49 5.99 -16.99 0.37
CA ARG A 49 7.24 -16.69 -0.37
C ARG A 49 8.42 -16.36 0.55
N PHE A 50 8.16 -15.95 1.79
CA PHE A 50 9.17 -15.61 2.79
C PHE A 50 9.41 -16.71 3.84
N LEU A 51 8.79 -17.87 3.71
CA LEU A 51 9.06 -18.97 4.64
C LEU A 51 10.54 -19.36 4.59
N PRO A 52 11.16 -19.67 5.76
CA PRO A 52 10.52 -19.85 7.06
C PRO A 52 10.37 -18.58 7.91
N ALA A 53 10.83 -17.41 7.48
CA ALA A 53 10.80 -16.17 8.27
C ALA A 53 9.36 -15.76 8.65
N THR A 54 8.44 -15.89 7.73
CA THR A 54 7.02 -15.51 7.94
C THR A 54 6.21 -16.49 8.81
N LYS A 55 6.85 -17.56 9.29
CA LYS A 55 6.27 -18.36 10.37
C LYS A 55 6.10 -17.56 11.68
N ALA A 56 6.96 -16.57 11.90
CA ALA A 56 7.00 -15.81 13.15
C ALA A 56 6.76 -14.30 12.92
N VAL A 57 7.18 -13.77 11.77
CA VAL A 57 7.10 -12.34 11.46
C VAL A 57 6.28 -12.14 10.19
N PRO A 58 5.09 -11.50 10.27
CA PRO A 58 4.34 -11.13 9.08
C PRO A 58 5.21 -10.36 8.07
N LYS A 59 5.07 -10.68 6.77
CA LYS A 59 5.86 -9.99 5.72
C LYS A 59 5.61 -8.47 5.72
N GLU A 60 4.44 -8.06 6.11
CA GLU A 60 4.00 -6.66 6.20
C GLU A 60 4.76 -5.89 7.29
N LEU A 61 5.36 -6.60 8.26
CA LEU A 61 6.22 -6.03 9.31
C LEU A 61 7.70 -6.01 8.94
N LEU A 62 8.10 -6.51 7.76
CA LEU A 62 9.47 -6.40 7.31
C LEU A 62 9.83 -4.91 7.15
N PRO A 63 10.95 -4.47 7.75
CA PRO A 63 11.27 -3.05 7.77
C PRO A 63 11.97 -2.60 6.48
N VAL A 64 11.62 -1.40 6.02
CA VAL A 64 12.41 -0.64 5.05
C VAL A 64 12.81 0.67 5.72
N GLN A 65 14.11 0.95 5.79
CA GLN A 65 14.67 2.09 6.54
C GLN A 65 14.17 2.18 8.00
N GLY A 66 14.02 1.04 8.66
CA GLY A 66 13.61 0.97 10.07
C GLY A 66 12.12 1.09 10.35
N LEU A 67 11.28 1.32 9.33
CA LEU A 67 9.82 1.34 9.47
C LEU A 67 9.20 0.10 8.81
N PRO A 68 8.27 -0.59 9.47
CA PRO A 68 7.49 -1.65 8.84
C PRO A 68 6.78 -1.17 7.58
N VAL A 69 6.74 -2.02 6.56
CA VAL A 69 6.08 -1.67 5.28
C VAL A 69 4.62 -1.29 5.51
N ILE A 70 3.89 -2.04 6.33
CA ILE A 70 2.47 -1.76 6.60
C ILE A 70 2.24 -0.38 7.23
N GLN A 71 3.14 0.10 8.09
CA GLN A 71 3.04 1.46 8.64
C GLN A 71 3.19 2.51 7.53
N GLN A 72 4.12 2.32 6.61
CA GLN A 72 4.30 3.23 5.48
C GLN A 72 3.07 3.26 4.56
N VAL A 73 2.39 2.11 4.38
CA VAL A 73 1.13 2.02 3.63
C VAL A 73 -0.02 2.72 4.38
N VAL A 74 -0.09 2.59 5.70
CA VAL A 74 -1.08 3.32 6.53
C VAL A 74 -0.86 4.83 6.41
N GLU A 75 0.39 5.29 6.53
CA GLU A 75 0.74 6.71 6.41
C GLU A 75 0.45 7.26 4.99
N GLU A 76 0.64 6.44 3.94
CA GLU A 76 0.27 6.77 2.56
C GLU A 76 -1.24 6.99 2.43
N ALA A 77 -2.06 6.11 2.99
CA ALA A 77 -3.51 6.25 2.96
C ALA A 77 -3.98 7.52 3.69
N LEU A 78 -3.44 7.77 4.89
CA LEU A 78 -3.77 8.94 5.71
C LEU A 78 -3.26 10.27 5.13
N ALA A 79 -2.35 10.23 4.16
CA ALA A 79 -1.89 11.42 3.45
C ALA A 79 -2.91 11.93 2.42
N VAL A 80 -3.96 11.18 2.11
CA VAL A 80 -5.04 11.60 1.20
C VAL A 80 -6.06 12.43 1.97
N ASP A 81 -6.35 13.62 1.47
CA ASP A 81 -7.31 14.53 2.11
C ASP A 81 -8.69 13.87 2.26
N GLY A 82 -9.22 13.88 3.48
CA GLY A 82 -10.50 13.28 3.84
C GLY A 82 -10.38 11.88 4.45
N VAL A 83 -9.31 11.14 4.22
CA VAL A 83 -9.09 9.82 4.86
C VAL A 83 -8.80 10.02 6.34
N ASN A 84 -9.65 9.48 7.21
CA ASN A 84 -9.58 9.62 8.67
C ASN A 84 -9.48 8.29 9.42
N GLY A 85 -9.45 7.16 8.72
CA GLY A 85 -9.31 5.84 9.30
C GLY A 85 -8.80 4.81 8.31
N VAL A 86 -8.06 3.83 8.83
CA VAL A 86 -7.53 2.71 8.06
C VAL A 86 -7.99 1.40 8.69
N VAL A 87 -8.64 0.55 7.89
CA VAL A 87 -9.07 -0.79 8.30
C VAL A 87 -8.06 -1.80 7.77
N ILE A 88 -7.33 -2.45 8.66
CA ILE A 88 -6.42 -3.54 8.30
C ILE A 88 -7.19 -4.86 8.39
N VAL A 89 -7.26 -5.56 7.26
CA VAL A 89 -7.81 -6.93 7.23
C VAL A 89 -6.69 -7.89 7.59
N ASN A 90 -6.68 -8.32 8.84
CA ASN A 90 -5.65 -9.17 9.43
C ASN A 90 -6.08 -10.65 9.48
N SER A 91 -5.22 -11.51 10.00
CA SER A 91 -5.50 -12.88 10.43
C SER A 91 -5.21 -13.01 11.92
N HIS A 92 -6.02 -13.79 12.63
CA HIS A 92 -5.77 -14.11 14.05
C HIS A 92 -4.40 -14.77 14.29
N GLU A 93 -3.80 -15.34 13.24
CA GLU A 93 -2.44 -15.91 13.29
C GLU A 93 -1.31 -14.85 13.22
N LYS A 94 -1.68 -13.56 13.01
CA LYS A 94 -0.72 -12.45 12.86
C LYS A 94 -0.89 -11.35 13.93
N PRO A 95 -0.90 -11.67 15.24
CA PRO A 95 -1.11 -10.68 16.29
C PRO A 95 -0.02 -9.61 16.34
N ALA A 96 1.15 -9.85 15.76
CA ALA A 96 2.25 -8.91 15.73
C ALA A 96 1.91 -7.62 14.95
N ILE A 97 1.01 -7.67 13.95
CA ILE A 97 0.56 -6.47 13.23
C ILE A 97 -0.23 -5.56 14.17
N GLU A 98 -1.14 -6.12 14.96
CA GLU A 98 -1.90 -5.36 15.95
C GLU A 98 -1.01 -4.80 17.06
N GLN A 99 -0.05 -5.61 17.53
CA GLN A 99 0.93 -5.18 18.54
C GLN A 99 1.77 -3.99 18.07
N HIS A 100 2.07 -3.90 16.76
CA HIS A 100 2.80 -2.76 16.22
C HIS A 100 2.04 -1.44 16.35
N PHE A 101 0.72 -1.46 16.20
CA PHE A 101 -0.16 -0.29 16.33
C PHE A 101 -0.75 -0.13 17.74
N ALA A 102 -0.44 -1.02 18.67
CA ALA A 102 -0.90 -0.93 20.04
C ALA A 102 -0.01 0.01 20.88
N LYS A 103 -0.61 0.67 21.87
CA LYS A 103 0.16 1.48 22.83
C LYS A 103 1.08 0.63 23.68
N ASP A 104 2.34 1.04 23.80
CA ASP A 104 3.34 0.45 24.71
C ASP A 104 3.93 1.51 25.65
N ASN A 105 3.15 1.89 26.64
CA ASN A 105 3.55 2.90 27.63
C ASN A 105 4.83 2.49 28.40
N ALA A 106 5.10 1.20 28.56
CA ALA A 106 6.29 0.73 29.29
C ALA A 106 7.56 0.94 28.44
N LEU A 107 7.50 0.67 27.14
CA LEU A 107 8.60 0.95 26.23
C LEU A 107 8.83 2.46 26.08
N GLU A 108 7.77 3.24 25.88
CA GLU A 108 7.84 4.71 25.80
C GLU A 108 8.55 5.30 27.02
N GLN A 109 8.08 5.01 28.25
CA GLN A 109 8.68 5.47 29.49
C GLN A 109 10.13 5.02 29.67
N THR A 110 10.45 3.77 29.24
CA THR A 110 11.82 3.27 29.27
C THR A 110 12.73 4.08 28.34
N LEU A 111 12.26 4.44 27.15
CA LEU A 111 13.03 5.23 26.19
C LEU A 111 13.23 6.67 26.70
N GLU A 112 12.19 7.31 27.20
CA GLU A 112 12.22 8.66 27.78
C GLU A 112 13.19 8.72 28.97
N SER A 113 13.12 7.77 29.91
CA SER A 113 14.02 7.71 31.06
C SER A 113 15.51 7.56 30.70
N ARG A 114 15.79 7.09 29.46
CA ARG A 114 17.14 6.95 28.90
C ARG A 114 17.52 8.13 27.98
N GLY A 115 16.72 9.20 27.92
CA GLY A 115 16.95 10.34 27.03
C GLY A 115 16.85 10.00 25.53
N LYS A 116 16.02 9.01 25.18
CA LYS A 116 15.81 8.56 23.80
C LYS A 116 14.44 9.05 23.26
N ASP A 117 14.19 10.34 23.41
CA ASP A 117 12.89 10.96 23.15
C ASP A 117 12.40 10.76 21.70
N ALA A 118 13.32 10.83 20.72
CA ALA A 118 12.99 10.59 19.32
C ALA A 118 12.49 9.15 19.06
N LEU A 119 13.07 8.14 19.74
CA LEU A 119 12.60 6.75 19.63
C LEU A 119 11.27 6.56 20.37
N ALA A 120 11.07 7.19 21.51
CA ALA A 120 9.80 7.19 22.22
C ALA A 120 8.70 7.80 21.35
N SER A 121 8.97 8.95 20.72
CA SER A 121 8.04 9.59 19.79
C SER A 121 7.69 8.70 18.59
N SER A 122 8.65 7.94 18.04
CA SER A 122 8.41 7.00 16.94
C SER A 122 7.49 5.85 17.35
N VAL A 123 7.68 5.28 18.55
CA VAL A 123 6.80 4.23 19.10
C VAL A 123 5.39 4.76 19.32
N LYS A 124 5.28 5.93 19.94
CA LYS A 124 4.01 6.60 20.19
C LYS A 124 3.26 6.93 18.89
N HIS A 125 3.96 7.43 17.87
CA HIS A 125 3.36 7.77 16.58
C HIS A 125 2.65 6.56 15.93
N ALA A 126 3.28 5.38 15.91
CA ALA A 126 2.64 4.18 15.38
C ALA A 126 1.33 3.85 16.11
N ALA A 127 1.30 4.03 17.43
CA ALA A 127 0.13 3.78 18.27
C ALA A 127 -0.98 4.86 18.19
N GLU A 128 -0.67 6.03 17.64
CA GLU A 128 -1.63 7.13 17.45
C GLU A 128 -2.26 7.14 16.05
N LEU A 129 -1.77 6.30 15.11
CA LEU A 129 -2.39 6.17 13.81
C LEU A 129 -3.82 5.60 13.94
N PRO A 130 -4.81 6.17 13.23
CA PRO A 130 -6.22 5.76 13.34
C PRO A 130 -6.46 4.45 12.58
N VAL A 131 -6.05 3.34 13.17
CA VAL A 131 -6.12 1.98 12.60
C VAL A 131 -7.14 1.16 13.37
N SER A 132 -8.02 0.46 12.64
CA SER A 132 -8.89 -0.61 13.16
C SER A 132 -8.59 -1.94 12.47
N PHE A 133 -9.05 -3.03 13.05
CA PHE A 133 -8.78 -4.37 12.56
C PHE A 133 -10.06 -5.15 12.34
N VAL A 134 -10.12 -5.85 11.21
CA VAL A 134 -11.07 -6.91 10.92
C VAL A 134 -10.30 -8.16 10.51
N TYR A 135 -10.95 -9.32 10.47
CA TYR A 135 -10.24 -10.57 10.26
C TYR A 135 -10.78 -11.36 9.06
N GLN A 136 -9.84 -11.91 8.31
CA GLN A 136 -10.13 -12.92 7.30
C GLN A 136 -9.72 -14.29 7.84
N ASP A 137 -10.69 -15.12 8.21
CA ASP A 137 -10.43 -16.44 8.81
C ASP A 137 -10.04 -17.48 7.77
N GLU A 138 -10.55 -17.36 6.55
CA GLU A 138 -10.24 -18.26 5.44
C GLU A 138 -9.59 -17.49 4.28
N ALA A 139 -8.50 -18.01 3.74
CA ALA A 139 -7.74 -17.40 2.65
C ALA A 139 -8.46 -17.59 1.29
N LEU A 140 -9.62 -16.95 1.12
CA LEU A 140 -10.47 -17.06 -0.07
C LEU A 140 -10.21 -15.98 -1.13
N GLY A 141 -9.06 -15.31 -1.09
CA GLY A 141 -8.63 -14.32 -2.09
C GLY A 141 -8.76 -12.88 -1.65
N LEU A 142 -8.29 -11.97 -2.54
CA LEU A 142 -8.22 -10.52 -2.27
C LEU A 142 -9.62 -9.89 -2.12
N GLY A 143 -10.55 -10.24 -2.99
CA GLY A 143 -11.92 -9.73 -2.91
C GLY A 143 -12.60 -10.13 -1.61
N HIS A 144 -12.40 -11.38 -1.15
CA HIS A 144 -12.91 -11.82 0.14
C HIS A 144 -12.28 -11.04 1.31
N ALA A 145 -10.97 -10.75 1.25
CA ALA A 145 -10.33 -9.93 2.27
C ALA A 145 -10.95 -8.51 2.32
N VAL A 146 -11.14 -7.88 1.18
CA VAL A 146 -11.78 -6.54 1.10
C VAL A 146 -13.19 -6.57 1.68
N LEU A 147 -13.98 -7.60 1.39
CA LEU A 147 -15.35 -7.76 1.89
C LEU A 147 -15.40 -7.82 3.42
N GLN A 148 -14.36 -8.34 4.11
CA GLN A 148 -14.34 -8.37 5.58
C GLN A 148 -14.37 -6.95 6.20
N ALA A 149 -13.99 -5.93 5.43
CA ALA A 149 -14.02 -4.56 5.91
C ALA A 149 -15.42 -3.90 5.83
N GLU A 150 -16.41 -4.53 5.19
CA GLU A 150 -17.76 -3.97 5.00
C GLU A 150 -18.37 -3.38 6.28
N PRO A 151 -18.33 -4.05 7.46
CA PRO A 151 -18.93 -3.52 8.70
C PRO A 151 -18.30 -2.21 9.18
N GLU A 152 -17.09 -1.89 8.73
CA GLU A 152 -16.36 -0.68 9.09
C GLU A 152 -16.54 0.44 8.05
N MET A 153 -17.20 0.14 6.90
CA MET A 153 -17.41 1.10 5.83
C MET A 153 -18.72 1.88 6.03
N ASP A 154 -18.66 3.18 5.74
CA ASP A 154 -19.79 4.09 5.92
C ASP A 154 -20.64 4.26 4.64
N GLY A 155 -20.45 3.40 3.63
CA GLY A 155 -21.13 3.52 2.34
C GLY A 155 -20.58 4.61 1.43
N GLU A 156 -19.38 5.11 1.73
CA GLU A 156 -18.65 6.12 0.93
C GLU A 156 -17.56 5.44 0.09
N PRO A 157 -17.06 6.10 -0.98
CA PRO A 157 -15.90 5.63 -1.71
C PRO A 157 -14.69 5.44 -0.78
N PHE A 158 -13.89 4.43 -1.03
CA PHE A 158 -12.76 4.09 -0.17
C PHE A 158 -11.53 3.66 -0.95
N LEU A 159 -10.36 3.78 -0.33
CA LEU A 159 -9.11 3.31 -0.88
C LEU A 159 -8.87 1.84 -0.51
N ILE A 160 -8.24 1.08 -1.41
CA ILE A 160 -7.63 -0.21 -1.12
C ILE A 160 -6.15 -0.11 -1.45
N LEU A 161 -5.29 -0.44 -0.47
CA LEU A 161 -3.85 -0.43 -0.64
C LEU A 161 -3.29 -1.82 -0.26
N LEU A 162 -2.56 -2.46 -1.18
CA LEU A 162 -1.92 -3.73 -0.85
C LEU A 162 -0.81 -3.52 0.18
N GLY A 163 -0.81 -4.34 1.23
CA GLY A 163 0.05 -4.17 2.41
C GLY A 163 1.53 -4.51 2.20
N ASP A 164 1.92 -5.04 1.04
CA ASP A 164 3.29 -5.39 0.66
C ASP A 164 3.83 -4.54 -0.51
N TYR A 165 3.15 -3.46 -0.83
CA TYR A 165 3.57 -2.46 -1.80
C TYR A 165 3.41 -1.08 -1.18
N PHE A 166 4.42 -0.21 -1.20
CA PHE A 166 4.32 1.14 -0.68
C PHE A 166 4.91 2.17 -1.65
N VAL A 167 4.46 3.41 -1.55
CA VAL A 167 4.88 4.52 -2.40
C VAL A 167 5.62 5.55 -1.57
N PRO A 168 6.94 5.72 -1.75
CA PRO A 168 7.68 6.81 -1.12
C PRO A 168 7.07 8.17 -1.51
N GLY A 169 6.89 9.07 -0.53
CA GLY A 169 6.33 10.41 -0.78
C GLY A 169 4.80 10.49 -0.76
N HIS A 170 4.10 9.36 -0.74
CA HIS A 170 2.64 9.29 -0.48
C HIS A 170 1.77 10.09 -1.47
N ASP A 171 2.16 10.19 -2.75
CA ASP A 171 1.48 11.06 -3.72
C ASP A 171 0.51 10.33 -4.66
N MET A 172 0.74 9.02 -4.90
CA MET A 172 -0.03 8.25 -5.88
C MET A 172 -1.54 8.29 -5.59
N CYS A 173 -1.96 7.99 -4.36
CA CYS A 173 -3.38 7.99 -4.00
C CYS A 173 -4.02 9.37 -4.07
N ARG A 174 -3.27 10.46 -3.83
CA ARG A 174 -3.76 11.84 -4.02
C ARG A 174 -4.02 12.15 -5.49
N ARG A 175 -3.14 11.71 -6.40
CA ARG A 175 -3.35 11.86 -7.85
C ARG A 175 -4.53 11.05 -8.34
N MET A 176 -4.72 9.82 -7.82
CA MET A 176 -5.92 9.01 -8.11
C MET A 176 -7.18 9.74 -7.65
N LYS A 177 -7.16 10.35 -6.46
CA LYS A 177 -8.29 11.14 -5.98
C LYS A 177 -8.59 12.33 -6.90
N ALA A 178 -7.57 13.04 -7.37
CA ALA A 178 -7.77 14.13 -8.31
C ALA A 178 -8.45 13.67 -9.61
N VAL A 179 -8.02 12.53 -10.18
CA VAL A 179 -8.70 11.93 -11.34
C VAL A 179 -10.15 11.57 -11.01
N SER A 180 -10.42 10.97 -9.85
CA SER A 180 -11.79 10.67 -9.42
C SER A 180 -12.65 11.94 -9.32
N ASP A 181 -12.11 13.00 -8.72
CA ASP A 181 -12.82 14.28 -8.58
C ASP A 181 -13.15 14.92 -9.95
N GLU A 182 -12.23 14.84 -10.91
CA GLU A 182 -12.44 15.29 -12.30
C GLU A 182 -13.51 14.48 -13.05
N HIS A 183 -13.74 13.24 -12.62
CA HIS A 183 -14.71 12.31 -13.21
C HIS A 183 -15.90 12.00 -12.27
N ASN A 184 -16.40 13.01 -11.56
CA ASN A 184 -17.61 12.95 -10.72
C ASN A 184 -17.58 11.89 -9.61
N GLY A 185 -16.41 11.61 -9.03
CA GLY A 185 -16.24 10.60 -7.97
C GLY A 185 -16.17 9.15 -8.48
N ALA A 186 -15.87 8.97 -9.77
CA ALA A 186 -15.72 7.63 -10.36
C ALA A 186 -14.58 6.83 -9.70
N SER A 187 -14.69 5.52 -9.77
CA SER A 187 -13.64 4.60 -9.35
C SER A 187 -12.37 4.81 -10.17
N VAL A 188 -11.21 4.77 -9.51
CA VAL A 188 -9.88 4.94 -10.14
C VAL A 188 -8.92 3.87 -9.64
N ILE A 189 -8.18 3.25 -10.55
CA ILE A 189 -7.10 2.33 -10.20
C ILE A 189 -5.75 2.86 -10.71
N ALA A 190 -4.67 2.60 -9.98
CA ALA A 190 -3.33 2.89 -10.47
C ALA A 190 -2.82 1.72 -11.32
N VAL A 191 -2.24 2.05 -12.46
CA VAL A 191 -1.65 1.09 -13.40
C VAL A 191 -0.27 1.57 -13.83
N ALA A 192 0.58 0.62 -14.24
CA ALA A 192 1.89 0.94 -14.79
C ALA A 192 2.17 0.07 -16.02
N ALA A 193 3.06 0.54 -16.89
CA ALA A 193 3.47 -0.23 -18.06
C ALA A 193 4.41 -1.38 -17.66
N VAL A 194 4.24 -2.53 -18.28
CA VAL A 194 5.07 -3.72 -18.08
C VAL A 194 5.47 -4.29 -19.45
N PRO A 195 6.68 -4.89 -19.60
CA PRO A 195 7.04 -5.61 -20.82
C PRO A 195 6.03 -6.71 -21.18
N GLU A 196 5.81 -6.92 -22.47
CA GLU A 196 4.83 -7.89 -23.01
C GLU A 196 5.00 -9.31 -22.42
N ASP A 197 6.23 -9.76 -22.23
CA ASP A 197 6.55 -11.07 -21.66
C ASP A 197 6.20 -11.22 -20.16
N GLN A 198 5.77 -10.15 -19.50
CA GLN A 198 5.42 -10.13 -18.08
C GLN A 198 3.92 -9.94 -17.79
N VAL A 199 3.10 -9.62 -18.80
CA VAL A 199 1.66 -9.36 -18.62
C VAL A 199 0.92 -10.53 -17.96
N SER A 200 1.34 -11.77 -18.22
CA SER A 200 0.74 -12.98 -17.64
C SER A 200 0.88 -13.12 -16.10
N ARG A 201 1.57 -12.18 -15.47
CA ARG A 201 1.72 -12.16 -13.98
C ARG A 201 0.68 -11.33 -13.26
N TYR A 202 -0.04 -10.45 -13.99
CA TYR A 202 -0.82 -9.36 -13.43
C TYR A 202 -2.23 -9.29 -14.02
N GLY A 203 -3.10 -8.58 -13.32
CA GLY A 203 -4.34 -8.09 -13.92
C GLY A 203 -4.03 -6.94 -14.88
N ILE A 204 -4.52 -7.03 -16.11
CA ILE A 204 -4.29 -6.08 -17.20
C ILE A 204 -5.59 -5.36 -17.54
N ILE A 205 -5.52 -4.04 -17.75
CA ILE A 205 -6.68 -3.24 -18.14
C ILE A 205 -6.89 -3.26 -19.66
N ALA A 206 -8.17 -3.17 -20.06
CA ALA A 206 -8.60 -2.80 -21.41
C ALA A 206 -9.29 -1.44 -21.34
N GLY A 207 -9.15 -0.61 -22.37
CA GLY A 207 -9.78 0.71 -22.40
C GLY A 207 -9.20 1.61 -23.46
N GLU A 208 -9.44 2.90 -23.32
CA GLU A 208 -8.91 3.95 -24.17
C GLU A 208 -8.25 5.04 -23.35
N CYS A 209 -7.12 5.55 -23.83
CA CYS A 209 -6.47 6.73 -23.25
C CYS A 209 -7.31 7.97 -23.56
N ILE A 210 -7.71 8.71 -22.54
CA ILE A 210 -8.55 9.91 -22.67
C ILE A 210 -7.78 11.20 -22.38
N SER A 211 -6.64 11.12 -21.68
CA SER A 211 -5.77 12.28 -21.45
C SER A 211 -4.34 11.83 -21.18
N GLY A 212 -3.37 12.70 -21.49
CA GLY A 212 -1.93 12.47 -21.36
C GLY A 212 -1.20 12.64 -22.68
N ASP A 213 0.12 12.84 -22.62
CA ASP A 213 0.97 13.07 -23.80
C ASP A 213 1.19 11.78 -24.60
N ALA A 214 1.26 10.64 -23.92
CA ALA A 214 1.34 9.31 -24.52
C ALA A 214 0.57 8.29 -23.68
N ALA A 215 -0.06 7.33 -24.33
CA ALA A 215 -1.05 6.44 -23.71
C ALA A 215 -0.53 5.62 -22.50
N GLU A 216 0.71 5.17 -22.53
CA GLU A 216 1.30 4.34 -21.46
C GLU A 216 2.33 5.10 -20.61
N GLU A 217 2.43 6.41 -20.77
CA GLU A 217 3.35 7.25 -20.00
C GLU A 217 2.72 7.70 -18.67
N PRO A 218 3.53 7.91 -17.61
CA PRO A 218 3.05 8.40 -16.33
C PRO A 218 2.26 9.70 -16.45
N GLY A 219 1.10 9.74 -15.82
CA GLY A 219 0.14 10.85 -15.86
C GLY A 219 -0.97 10.66 -16.89
N ALA A 220 -0.88 9.69 -17.80
CA ALA A 220 -2.00 9.36 -18.69
C ALA A 220 -3.20 8.82 -17.90
N VAL A 221 -4.40 9.18 -18.36
CA VAL A 221 -5.66 8.68 -17.80
C VAL A 221 -6.38 7.85 -18.85
N TRP A 222 -6.82 6.68 -18.47
CA TRP A 222 -7.59 5.77 -19.32
C TRP A 222 -9.01 5.64 -18.79
N ARG A 223 -9.96 5.56 -19.69
CA ARG A 223 -11.29 5.05 -19.39
C ARG A 223 -11.28 3.54 -19.59
N ILE A 224 -11.54 2.79 -18.51
CA ILE A 224 -11.51 1.32 -18.52
C ILE A 224 -12.77 0.77 -19.16
N SER A 225 -12.61 -0.21 -20.05
CA SER A 225 -13.70 -0.99 -20.66
C SER A 225 -13.68 -2.46 -20.23
N GLY A 226 -12.64 -2.92 -19.57
CA GLY A 226 -12.50 -4.28 -19.10
C GLY A 226 -11.20 -4.52 -18.34
N LEU A 227 -11.13 -5.67 -17.67
CA LEU A 227 -9.96 -6.15 -16.95
C LEU A 227 -9.80 -7.64 -17.21
N VAL A 228 -8.58 -8.11 -17.38
CA VAL A 228 -8.25 -9.52 -17.62
C VAL A 228 -7.20 -9.95 -16.61
N GLU A 229 -7.52 -10.95 -15.79
CA GLU A 229 -6.58 -11.51 -14.81
C GLU A 229 -5.61 -12.46 -15.50
N LYS A 230 -4.32 -12.14 -15.48
CA LYS A 230 -3.21 -12.96 -15.98
C LYS A 230 -3.41 -13.48 -17.43
N PRO A 231 -3.65 -12.59 -18.41
CA PRO A 231 -3.84 -13.01 -19.80
C PRO A 231 -2.57 -13.65 -20.36
N GLN A 232 -2.72 -14.45 -21.42
CA GLN A 232 -1.54 -14.79 -22.24
C GLN A 232 -1.05 -13.53 -22.97
N PRO A 233 0.25 -13.39 -23.29
CA PRO A 233 0.77 -12.20 -23.95
C PRO A 233 0.00 -11.81 -25.23
N GLU A 234 -0.34 -12.79 -26.06
CA GLU A 234 -1.10 -12.62 -27.29
C GLU A 234 -2.55 -12.16 -27.09
N ASP A 235 -3.13 -12.37 -25.89
CA ASP A 235 -4.51 -12.02 -25.54
C ASP A 235 -4.57 -10.77 -24.65
N ALA A 236 -3.43 -10.19 -24.27
CA ALA A 236 -3.39 -9.02 -23.39
C ALA A 236 -3.94 -7.78 -24.12
N PRO A 237 -4.96 -7.11 -23.56
CA PRO A 237 -5.59 -5.95 -24.21
C PRO A 237 -4.71 -4.69 -24.17
N SER A 238 -3.73 -4.62 -23.28
CA SER A 238 -2.72 -3.56 -23.16
C SER A 238 -1.50 -4.09 -22.42
N HIS A 239 -0.51 -3.23 -22.16
CA HIS A 239 0.63 -3.52 -21.29
C HIS A 239 0.49 -2.89 -19.89
N LEU A 240 -0.69 -2.37 -19.56
CA LEU A 240 -0.93 -1.66 -18.30
C LEU A 240 -1.44 -2.63 -17.23
N PHE A 241 -0.59 -2.91 -16.23
CA PHE A 241 -0.93 -3.77 -15.11
C PHE A 241 -1.36 -2.99 -13.87
N ILE A 242 -2.20 -3.59 -13.04
CA ILE A 242 -2.72 -2.99 -11.81
C ILE A 242 -1.66 -3.07 -10.71
N VAL A 243 -1.24 -1.92 -10.17
CA VAL A 243 -0.14 -1.85 -9.18
C VAL A 243 -0.59 -2.04 -7.72
N GLY A 244 -1.88 -2.31 -7.46
CA GLY A 244 -2.37 -2.58 -6.10
C GLY A 244 -2.80 -1.35 -5.31
N ARG A 245 -3.17 -0.28 -6.01
CA ARG A 245 -3.83 0.92 -5.49
C ARG A 245 -5.15 1.10 -6.18
N TYR A 246 -6.23 1.18 -5.38
CA TYR A 246 -7.59 1.29 -5.88
C TYR A 246 -8.35 2.35 -5.09
N LEU A 247 -9.11 3.18 -5.75
CA LEU A 247 -10.16 4.02 -5.21
C LEU A 247 -11.48 3.51 -5.80
N LEU A 248 -12.32 2.91 -5.00
CA LEU A 248 -13.51 2.23 -5.48
C LEU A 248 -14.79 2.80 -4.88
N SER A 249 -15.85 2.76 -5.67
CA SER A 249 -17.22 2.99 -5.24
C SER A 249 -17.63 1.95 -4.17
N PRO A 250 -18.45 2.32 -3.16
CA PRO A 250 -18.93 1.41 -2.12
C PRO A 250 -19.74 0.23 -2.70
N ARG A 251 -20.29 0.37 -3.92
CA ARG A 251 -21.00 -0.70 -4.62
C ARG A 251 -20.17 -1.96 -4.82
N ILE A 252 -18.83 -1.84 -4.81
CA ILE A 252 -17.95 -3.01 -4.92
C ILE A 252 -18.22 -4.03 -3.80
N MET A 253 -18.65 -3.60 -2.60
CA MET A 253 -18.97 -4.50 -1.49
C MET A 253 -20.18 -5.40 -1.80
N ASP A 254 -21.26 -4.83 -2.37
CA ASP A 254 -22.43 -5.61 -2.81
C ASP A 254 -22.06 -6.65 -3.88
N LEU A 255 -21.16 -6.28 -4.78
CA LEU A 255 -20.68 -7.16 -5.84
C LEU A 255 -19.81 -8.28 -5.28
N LEU A 256 -18.91 -7.98 -4.34
CA LEU A 256 -18.08 -8.97 -3.66
C LEU A 256 -18.92 -9.94 -2.81
N ALA A 257 -19.96 -9.46 -2.13
CA ALA A 257 -20.86 -10.30 -1.33
C ALA A 257 -21.59 -11.40 -2.16
N THR A 258 -21.73 -11.17 -3.47
CA THR A 258 -22.39 -12.11 -4.40
C THR A 258 -21.42 -12.68 -5.44
N GLN A 259 -20.11 -12.49 -5.24
CA GLN A 259 -19.10 -12.95 -6.18
C GLN A 259 -18.85 -14.45 -6.00
N GLU A 260 -19.02 -15.22 -7.08
CA GLU A 260 -18.62 -16.62 -7.11
C GLU A 260 -17.09 -16.74 -7.20
N PRO A 261 -16.50 -17.79 -6.62
CA PRO A 261 -15.06 -18.03 -6.75
C PRO A 261 -14.62 -18.15 -8.22
N GLY A 262 -13.59 -17.41 -8.56
CA GLY A 262 -12.98 -17.37 -9.90
C GLY A 262 -11.69 -18.20 -9.99
N ALA A 263 -10.68 -17.67 -10.65
CA ALA A 263 -9.39 -18.32 -10.81
C ALA A 263 -8.76 -18.69 -9.46
N GLY A 264 -8.25 -19.91 -9.34
CA GLY A 264 -7.65 -20.43 -8.10
C GLY A 264 -8.65 -20.77 -7.01
N ASN A 265 -9.95 -20.79 -7.28
CA ASN A 265 -11.03 -20.93 -6.30
C ASN A 265 -11.03 -19.77 -5.28
N GLU A 266 -10.66 -18.56 -5.73
CA GLU A 266 -10.60 -17.35 -4.91
C GLU A 266 -11.66 -16.33 -5.36
N ILE A 267 -12.16 -15.53 -4.43
CA ILE A 267 -12.98 -14.35 -4.71
C ILE A 267 -12.03 -13.23 -5.14
N GLN A 268 -11.96 -13.02 -6.46
CA GLN A 268 -11.05 -12.07 -7.06
C GLN A 268 -11.66 -10.65 -7.06
N LEU A 269 -10.88 -9.66 -6.62
CA LEU A 269 -11.29 -8.26 -6.70
C LEU A 269 -11.46 -7.81 -8.16
N THR A 270 -10.60 -8.31 -9.06
CA THR A 270 -10.64 -8.03 -10.49
C THR A 270 -12.00 -8.42 -11.11
N ASP A 271 -12.54 -9.60 -10.76
CA ASP A 271 -13.83 -10.07 -11.27
C ASP A 271 -14.98 -9.17 -10.81
N ALA A 272 -14.95 -8.73 -9.55
CA ALA A 272 -15.94 -7.78 -9.03
C ALA A 272 -15.84 -6.41 -9.70
N MET A 273 -14.62 -5.93 -10.01
CA MET A 273 -14.43 -4.69 -10.76
C MET A 273 -14.96 -4.80 -12.20
N VAL A 274 -14.82 -5.94 -12.86
CA VAL A 274 -15.46 -6.16 -14.19
C VAL A 274 -16.98 -6.01 -14.09
N ARG A 275 -17.60 -6.58 -13.06
CA ARG A 275 -19.06 -6.41 -12.83
C ARG A 275 -19.44 -4.96 -12.47
N LEU A 276 -18.55 -4.21 -11.83
CA LEU A 276 -18.78 -2.80 -11.53
C LEU A 276 -18.88 -1.97 -12.82
N LEU A 277 -18.09 -2.29 -13.84
CA LEU A 277 -18.14 -1.63 -15.16
C LEU A 277 -19.49 -1.76 -15.88
N ASP A 278 -20.33 -2.73 -15.53
CA ASP A 278 -21.70 -2.85 -16.10
C ASP A 278 -22.60 -1.67 -15.70
N THR A 279 -22.24 -0.92 -14.66
CA THR A 279 -23.12 0.09 -14.04
C THR A 279 -22.44 1.41 -13.74
N GLU A 280 -21.11 1.45 -13.68
CA GLU A 280 -20.33 2.64 -13.33
C GLU A 280 -19.12 2.78 -14.25
N GLU A 281 -18.71 4.00 -14.53
CA GLU A 281 -17.44 4.28 -15.20
C GLU A 281 -16.28 4.06 -14.23
N MET A 282 -15.19 3.56 -14.75
CA MET A 282 -13.94 3.40 -14.02
C MET A 282 -12.77 3.92 -14.84
N TYR A 283 -11.82 4.54 -14.17
CA TYR A 283 -10.63 5.11 -14.79
C TYR A 283 -9.36 4.48 -14.28
N ALA A 284 -8.29 4.58 -15.05
CA ALA A 284 -6.95 4.22 -14.62
C ALA A 284 -6.03 5.42 -14.73
N LEU A 285 -5.22 5.64 -13.70
CA LEU A 285 -4.09 6.57 -13.74
C LEU A 285 -2.82 5.78 -14.03
N VAL A 286 -2.13 6.10 -15.11
CA VAL A 286 -0.80 5.53 -15.39
C VAL A 286 0.22 6.18 -14.47
N VAL A 287 0.98 5.35 -13.73
CA VAL A 287 2.04 5.76 -12.82
C VAL A 287 3.38 5.20 -13.29
N ASP A 288 4.49 5.79 -12.84
CA ASP A 288 5.80 5.22 -13.07
C ASP A 288 5.93 3.89 -12.29
N VAL A 289 6.35 2.81 -12.98
CA VAL A 289 6.57 1.50 -12.36
C VAL A 289 7.58 1.57 -11.21
N ASP A 290 8.52 2.50 -11.31
CA ASP A 290 9.56 2.75 -10.30
C ASP A 290 9.12 3.65 -9.15
N GLU A 291 7.92 4.23 -9.19
CA GLU A 291 7.38 5.06 -8.13
C GLU A 291 7.02 4.23 -6.90
N GLY A 292 6.43 3.07 -7.11
CA GLY A 292 6.11 2.14 -6.04
C GLY A 292 7.22 1.16 -5.72
N ARG A 293 7.10 0.48 -4.61
CA ARG A 293 8.06 -0.48 -4.06
C ARG A 293 7.35 -1.77 -3.70
N ASP A 294 7.48 -2.79 -4.55
CA ASP A 294 6.99 -4.14 -4.25
C ASP A 294 7.95 -4.83 -3.26
N THR A 295 7.41 -5.30 -2.15
CA THR A 295 8.13 -6.06 -1.13
C THR A 295 7.58 -7.48 -0.97
N GLY A 296 6.79 -7.96 -1.92
CA GLY A 296 6.07 -9.25 -1.85
C GLY A 296 6.95 -10.49 -2.03
N THR A 297 8.23 -10.35 -2.35
CA THR A 297 9.20 -11.47 -2.43
C THR A 297 10.51 -11.11 -1.73
N PRO A 298 11.31 -12.11 -1.28
CA PRO A 298 12.61 -11.85 -0.65
C PRO A 298 13.56 -11.03 -1.53
N ALA A 299 13.61 -11.30 -2.83
CA ALA A 299 14.46 -10.57 -3.76
C ALA A 299 13.99 -9.12 -3.96
N ALA A 300 12.67 -8.91 -4.14
CA ALA A 300 12.09 -7.58 -4.27
C ALA A 300 12.33 -6.75 -3.00
N TRP A 301 12.03 -7.30 -1.81
CA TRP A 301 12.28 -6.64 -0.53
C TRP A 301 13.76 -6.26 -0.35
N ALA A 302 14.69 -7.17 -0.65
CA ALA A 302 16.13 -6.87 -0.55
C ALA A 302 16.52 -5.74 -1.51
N GLY A 303 16.01 -5.73 -2.74
CA GLY A 303 16.21 -4.66 -3.73
C GLY A 303 15.67 -3.32 -3.23
N VAL A 304 14.46 -3.32 -2.65
CA VAL A 304 13.86 -2.12 -2.05
C VAL A 304 14.68 -1.59 -0.89
N CYS A 305 15.17 -2.45 0.01
CA CYS A 305 16.06 -2.04 1.11
C CYS A 305 17.37 -1.43 0.59
N ALA A 306 17.97 -2.03 -0.43
CA ALA A 306 19.20 -1.52 -1.05
C ALA A 306 18.96 -0.14 -1.71
N ARG A 307 17.88 -0.01 -2.49
CA ARG A 307 17.51 1.25 -3.13
C ARG A 307 17.25 2.34 -2.10
N ALA A 308 16.47 2.05 -1.08
CA ALA A 308 16.17 2.99 -0.01
C ALA A 308 17.44 3.46 0.72
N ALA A 309 18.39 2.54 0.99
CA ALA A 309 19.67 2.88 1.60
C ALA A 309 20.57 3.77 0.70
N LEU A 310 20.46 3.62 -0.63
CA LEU A 310 21.18 4.44 -1.61
C LEU A 310 20.52 5.81 -1.84
N GLU A 311 19.20 5.91 -1.75
CA GLU A 311 18.46 7.15 -1.92
C GLU A 311 18.58 8.08 -0.70
N ASP A 312 18.77 7.52 0.49
CA ASP A 312 18.91 8.28 1.73
C ASP A 312 20.37 8.76 1.94
N PRO A 313 20.62 10.08 1.92
CA PRO A 313 21.96 10.64 2.11
C PRO A 313 22.63 10.22 3.43
N SER A 314 21.84 9.91 4.45
CA SER A 314 22.35 9.54 5.78
C SER A 314 22.90 8.12 5.86
N THR A 315 22.40 7.21 5.01
CA THR A 315 22.81 5.79 4.99
C THR A 315 23.66 5.43 3.79
N ARG A 316 23.60 6.21 2.72
CA ARG A 316 24.21 5.90 1.43
C ARG A 316 25.70 5.55 1.52
N GLU A 317 26.50 6.41 2.16
CA GLU A 317 27.97 6.21 2.25
C GLU A 317 28.30 4.94 3.02
N ALA A 318 27.68 4.74 4.18
CA ALA A 318 27.90 3.55 5.00
C ALA A 318 27.43 2.26 4.29
N PHE A 319 26.36 2.34 3.50
CA PHE A 319 25.85 1.21 2.73
C PHE A 319 26.80 0.83 1.59
N ILE A 320 27.31 1.82 0.82
CA ILE A 320 28.31 1.59 -0.24
C ILE A 320 29.59 0.99 0.34
N GLU A 321 30.09 1.52 1.49
CA GLU A 321 31.26 1.00 2.17
C GLU A 321 31.05 -0.47 2.59
N ALA A 322 29.86 -0.80 3.14
CA ALA A 322 29.51 -2.17 3.56
C ALA A 322 29.43 -3.16 2.38
N LEU A 323 28.99 -2.72 1.20
CA LEU A 323 28.95 -3.56 -0.01
C LEU A 323 30.35 -3.85 -0.55
N GLY A 324 31.31 -2.93 -0.36
CA GLY A 324 32.67 -3.08 -0.83
C GLY A 324 32.72 -3.40 -2.34
N ASP A 325 33.52 -4.44 -2.72
CA ASP A 325 33.66 -4.85 -4.12
C ASP A 325 32.42 -5.51 -4.73
N ALA A 326 31.45 -5.94 -3.90
CA ALA A 326 30.17 -6.50 -4.37
C ALA A 326 29.28 -5.43 -5.06
N ALA A 327 29.59 -4.15 -4.89
CA ALA A 327 28.87 -3.04 -5.56
C ALA A 327 29.42 -2.73 -6.98
N LYS A 328 30.49 -3.40 -7.42
CA LYS A 328 31.09 -3.29 -8.76
C LYS A 328 30.56 -4.38 -9.70
#